data_3161ac64e1289a4a72534ca77c0aafcf
#
_entry.id   3161ac64e1289a4a72534ca77c0aafcf
#
_cell.length_a   1.000
_cell.length_b   1.000
_cell.length_c   1.000
_cell.angle_alpha   90.00
_cell.angle_beta   90.00
_cell.angle_gamma   90.00
#
_symmetry.space_group_name_H-M   'P 1'
#
loop_
_entity.id
_entity.type
_entity.pdbx_description
1 polymer ?
#
loop_
_entity_poly.entity_id
_entity_poly.type
_entity_poly.pdbx_seq_one_letter_code
_entity_poly.pdbx_strand_id
1 'polypeptide(L)'
;LGSDKMDVDNEEIEEGKGTAMEHHWDEAFGYLGVATDFPGNADGARFWGKYSNGRDGLLGTNEALMNAFITGRAAISNQDLETRDEQIEIIRNEWEKVSAGTAVHYLNAANQAFADDAIRNHTLSEAWAFIHAFKQKIKQC
;
A
#
# COMPACT_ATOMS: atom_id res chain seq x y z
N LEU A 1 -7.18 -6.03 0.39
CA LEU A 1 -7.01 -7.13 1.36
C LEU A 1 -8.08 -7.05 2.47
N GLY A 2 -9.35 -6.93 2.08
CA GLY A 2 -10.49 -7.02 2.98
C GLY A 2 -10.97 -8.47 3.11
N SER A 3 -11.81 -8.77 4.13
CA SER A 3 -12.37 -10.10 4.35
C SER A 3 -13.14 -10.62 3.12
N ASP A 4 -13.88 -9.76 2.43
CA ASP A 4 -14.61 -10.09 1.19
C ASP A 4 -13.71 -10.61 0.06
N LYS A 5 -12.39 -10.41 0.14
CA LYS A 5 -11.38 -10.85 -0.82
C LYS A 5 -10.44 -11.93 -0.27
N MET A 6 -10.34 -12.03 1.04
CA MET A 6 -9.45 -12.98 1.71
C MET A 6 -10.18 -14.20 2.30
N ASP A 7 -11.51 -14.14 2.41
CA ASP A 7 -12.36 -15.26 2.83
C ASP A 7 -12.97 -15.98 1.60
N VAL A 8 -12.16 -16.17 0.56
CA VAL A 8 -12.53 -16.84 -0.68
C VAL A 8 -11.81 -18.17 -0.82
N ASP A 9 -12.17 -18.94 -1.84
CA ASP A 9 -11.56 -20.23 -2.11
C ASP A 9 -10.04 -20.15 -2.31
N ASN A 10 -9.31 -21.09 -1.71
CA ASN A 10 -7.87 -21.24 -1.85
C ASN A 10 -7.47 -22.70 -2.21
N GLU A 11 -8.35 -23.46 -2.84
CA GLU A 11 -8.11 -24.85 -3.26
C GLU A 11 -8.21 -25.01 -4.77
N GLU A 12 -9.22 -24.42 -5.41
CA GLU A 12 -9.44 -24.51 -6.85
C GLU A 12 -8.50 -23.58 -7.61
N ILE A 13 -7.71 -24.17 -8.53
CA ILE A 13 -6.72 -23.42 -9.32
C ILE A 13 -7.30 -23.06 -10.68
N GLU A 14 -7.40 -21.78 -10.99
CA GLU A 14 -7.69 -21.27 -12.32
C GLU A 14 -6.40 -21.16 -13.15
N GLU A 15 -6.44 -21.66 -14.40
CA GLU A 15 -5.28 -21.59 -15.30
C GLU A 15 -4.81 -20.14 -15.50
N GLY A 16 -3.53 -19.89 -15.21
CA GLY A 16 -2.90 -18.59 -15.36
C GLY A 16 -3.18 -17.57 -14.24
N LYS A 17 -3.95 -17.93 -13.19
CA LYS A 17 -4.28 -17.03 -12.08
C LYS A 17 -3.95 -17.58 -10.70
N GLY A 18 -3.78 -18.89 -10.54
CA GLY A 18 -3.70 -19.53 -9.24
C GLY A 18 -5.09 -19.69 -8.62
N THR A 19 -5.17 -19.69 -7.29
CA THR A 19 -6.45 -19.70 -6.58
C THR A 19 -7.11 -18.32 -6.56
N ALA A 20 -8.40 -18.23 -6.24
CA ALA A 20 -9.09 -16.95 -6.12
C ALA A 20 -8.42 -16.04 -5.06
N MET A 21 -7.96 -16.61 -3.95
CA MET A 21 -7.26 -15.86 -2.89
C MET A 21 -5.90 -15.35 -3.38
N GLU A 22 -5.12 -16.17 -4.07
CA GLU A 22 -3.85 -15.78 -4.67
C GLU A 22 -4.03 -14.63 -5.67
N HIS A 23 -5.05 -14.73 -6.54
CA HIS A 23 -5.37 -13.69 -7.51
C HIS A 23 -5.67 -12.34 -6.84
N HIS A 24 -6.51 -12.33 -5.79
CA HIS A 24 -6.81 -11.11 -5.05
C HIS A 24 -5.61 -10.53 -4.31
N TRP A 25 -4.70 -11.38 -3.85
CA TRP A 25 -3.44 -10.93 -3.26
C TRP A 25 -2.55 -10.24 -4.29
N ASP A 26 -2.42 -10.84 -5.47
CA ASP A 26 -1.62 -10.31 -6.56
C ASP A 26 -2.22 -8.99 -7.12
N GLU A 27 -3.55 -8.86 -7.16
CA GLU A 27 -4.22 -7.58 -7.44
C GLU A 27 -3.83 -6.50 -6.41
N ALA A 28 -3.80 -6.84 -5.13
CA ALA A 28 -3.40 -5.91 -4.08
C ALA A 28 -1.93 -5.46 -4.25
N PHE A 29 -1.03 -6.37 -4.61
CA PHE A 29 0.33 -6.04 -4.98
C PHE A 29 0.39 -5.12 -6.22
N GLY A 30 -0.47 -5.35 -7.20
CA GLY A 30 -0.63 -4.47 -8.36
C GLY A 30 -0.96 -3.02 -7.99
N TYR A 31 -1.74 -2.79 -6.92
CA TYR A 31 -2.01 -1.44 -6.39
C TYR A 31 -0.80 -0.82 -5.68
N LEU A 32 0.14 -1.60 -5.17
CA LEU A 32 1.43 -1.07 -4.74
C LEU A 32 2.18 -0.49 -5.95
N GLY A 33 2.17 -1.18 -7.08
CA GLY A 33 2.66 -0.65 -8.36
C GLY A 33 4.17 -0.57 -8.45
N VAL A 34 4.86 -1.59 -7.97
CA VAL A 34 6.33 -1.72 -8.00
C VAL A 34 6.75 -3.00 -8.74
N ALA A 35 8.00 -3.08 -9.14
CA ALA A 35 8.59 -4.29 -9.68
C ALA A 35 8.81 -5.34 -8.56
N THR A 36 8.96 -6.61 -8.95
CA THR A 36 9.15 -7.72 -7.99
C THR A 36 10.50 -7.71 -7.29
N ASP A 37 11.45 -6.94 -7.77
CA ASP A 37 12.77 -6.71 -7.17
C ASP A 37 12.87 -5.39 -6.37
N PHE A 38 11.73 -4.73 -6.15
CA PHE A 38 11.64 -3.59 -5.25
C PHE A 38 12.01 -4.01 -3.80
N PRO A 39 12.71 -3.17 -2.99
CA PRO A 39 13.14 -1.80 -3.28
C PRO A 39 14.50 -1.68 -3.98
N GLY A 40 15.15 -2.78 -4.32
CA GLY A 40 16.42 -2.75 -5.04
C GLY A 40 16.33 -2.05 -6.40
N ASN A 41 15.19 -2.17 -7.05
CA ASN A 41 14.83 -1.42 -8.25
C ASN A 41 13.52 -0.67 -8.00
N ALA A 42 13.59 0.64 -7.93
CA ALA A 42 12.44 1.53 -7.77
C ALA A 42 12.02 2.22 -9.08
N ASP A 43 12.68 1.89 -10.19
CA ASP A 43 12.37 2.47 -11.50
C ASP A 43 10.95 2.09 -11.95
N GLY A 44 10.22 3.09 -12.40
CA GLY A 44 8.84 2.89 -12.84
C GLY A 44 7.83 2.67 -11.72
N ALA A 45 8.21 2.83 -10.45
CA ALA A 45 7.26 2.77 -9.32
C ALA A 45 6.07 3.71 -9.55
N ARG A 46 4.85 3.17 -9.40
CA ARG A 46 3.59 3.87 -9.64
C ARG A 46 2.70 3.77 -8.40
N PHE A 47 1.55 4.40 -8.45
CA PHE A 47 0.54 4.32 -7.40
C PHE A 47 1.17 4.48 -5.99
N TRP A 48 0.88 3.57 -5.09
CA TRP A 48 1.36 3.63 -3.72
C TRP A 48 2.86 3.41 -3.58
N GLY A 49 3.47 2.63 -4.45
CA GLY A 49 4.93 2.43 -4.47
C GLY A 49 5.71 3.71 -4.73
N LYS A 50 5.17 4.61 -5.56
CA LYS A 50 5.76 5.94 -5.77
C LYS A 50 5.78 6.76 -4.47
N TYR A 51 4.68 6.74 -3.70
CA TYR A 51 4.60 7.47 -2.44
C TYR A 51 5.45 6.81 -1.35
N SER A 52 5.42 5.47 -1.24
CA SER A 52 6.27 4.73 -0.32
C SER A 52 7.74 5.04 -0.58
N ASN A 53 8.21 4.88 -1.82
CA ASN A 53 9.59 5.15 -2.20
C ASN A 53 10.00 6.61 -1.93
N GLY A 54 9.11 7.56 -2.21
CA GLY A 54 9.36 8.98 -1.94
C GLY A 54 9.43 9.34 -0.45
N ARG A 55 8.94 8.50 0.43
CA ARG A 55 8.93 8.70 1.90
C ARG A 55 9.85 7.75 2.64
N ASP A 56 10.42 6.76 1.96
CA ASP A 56 11.17 5.66 2.55
C ASP A 56 12.37 6.11 3.38
N GLY A 57 13.08 7.13 2.94
CA GLY A 57 14.20 7.71 3.70
C GLY A 57 13.85 8.22 5.11
N LEU A 58 12.55 8.45 5.39
CA LEU A 58 12.03 8.87 6.69
C LEU A 58 11.27 7.75 7.39
N LEU A 59 10.56 6.91 6.64
CA LEU A 59 9.60 5.97 7.19
C LEU A 59 10.11 4.53 7.20
N GLY A 60 11.03 4.15 6.31
CA GLY A 60 11.57 2.80 6.21
C GLY A 60 10.51 1.75 5.81
N THR A 61 9.55 2.12 4.94
CA THR A 61 8.37 1.29 4.64
C THR A 61 8.55 0.35 3.47
N ASN A 62 9.51 0.58 2.58
CA ASN A 62 9.65 -0.16 1.34
C ASN A 62 9.94 -1.64 1.56
N GLU A 63 10.95 -1.97 2.36
CA GLU A 63 11.31 -3.36 2.66
C GLU A 63 10.22 -4.07 3.44
N ALA A 64 9.60 -3.39 4.41
CA ALA A 64 8.53 -3.96 5.22
C ALA A 64 7.31 -4.34 4.36
N LEU A 65 6.88 -3.45 3.45
CA LEU A 65 5.80 -3.71 2.50
C LEU A 65 6.14 -4.88 1.58
N MET A 66 7.32 -4.86 0.96
CA MET A 66 7.71 -5.90 0.01
C MET A 66 7.82 -7.27 0.67
N ASN A 67 8.48 -7.35 1.84
CA ASN A 67 8.59 -8.59 2.59
C ASN A 67 7.22 -9.12 3.01
N ALA A 68 6.31 -8.25 3.43
CA ALA A 68 4.96 -8.66 3.81
C ALA A 68 4.18 -9.20 2.60
N PHE A 69 4.27 -8.57 1.43
CA PHE A 69 3.64 -9.09 0.21
C PHE A 69 4.20 -10.44 -0.22
N ILE A 70 5.52 -10.63 -0.19
CA ILE A 70 6.17 -11.90 -0.55
C ILE A 70 5.79 -13.00 0.45
N THR A 71 5.90 -12.71 1.75
CA THR A 71 5.61 -13.70 2.81
C THR A 71 4.15 -14.10 2.81
N GLY A 72 3.24 -13.14 2.70
CA GLY A 72 1.81 -13.41 2.68
C GLY A 72 1.38 -14.18 1.41
N ARG A 73 1.98 -13.90 0.25
CA ARG A 73 1.74 -14.68 -0.97
C ARG A 73 2.19 -16.14 -0.81
N ALA A 74 3.37 -16.35 -0.21
CA ALA A 74 3.86 -17.70 0.09
C ALA A 74 2.99 -18.41 1.12
N ALA A 75 2.49 -17.71 2.13
CA ALA A 75 1.58 -18.23 3.15
C ALA A 75 0.27 -18.74 2.52
N ILE A 76 -0.33 -17.98 1.60
CA ILE A 76 -1.53 -18.39 0.85
C ILE A 76 -1.25 -19.70 0.09
N SER A 77 -0.16 -19.78 -0.67
CA SER A 77 0.20 -20.99 -1.43
C SER A 77 0.46 -22.22 -0.53
N ASN A 78 0.85 -21.99 0.74
CA ASN A 78 1.08 -23.04 1.72
C ASN A 78 -0.12 -23.32 2.65
N GLN A 79 -1.28 -22.70 2.39
CA GLN A 79 -2.49 -22.80 3.23
C GLN A 79 -2.28 -22.31 4.68
N ASP A 80 -1.30 -21.44 4.92
CA ASP A 80 -1.00 -20.83 6.21
C ASP A 80 -1.74 -19.50 6.35
N LEU A 81 -3.01 -19.59 6.73
CA LEU A 81 -3.88 -18.43 6.83
C LEU A 81 -3.54 -17.52 8.02
N GLU A 82 -2.91 -18.06 9.07
CA GLU A 82 -2.46 -17.27 10.22
C GLU A 82 -1.34 -16.31 9.80
N THR A 83 -0.29 -16.83 9.18
CA THR A 83 0.80 -15.99 8.63
C THR A 83 0.26 -14.99 7.61
N ARG A 84 -0.66 -15.40 6.71
CA ARG A 84 -1.32 -14.48 5.77
C ARG A 84 -1.94 -13.28 6.49
N ASP A 85 -2.71 -13.52 7.55
CA ASP A 85 -3.41 -12.47 8.30
C ASP A 85 -2.44 -11.53 9.01
N GLU A 86 -1.35 -12.06 9.58
CA GLU A 86 -0.27 -11.24 10.13
C GLU A 86 0.32 -10.29 9.08
N GLN A 87 0.56 -10.79 7.85
CA GLN A 87 1.10 -9.97 6.78
C GLN A 87 0.11 -8.91 6.29
N ILE A 88 -1.19 -9.21 6.30
CA ILE A 88 -2.23 -8.21 6.00
C ILE A 88 -2.14 -7.04 6.98
N GLU A 89 -2.00 -7.30 8.27
CA GLU A 89 -1.89 -6.23 9.28
C GLU A 89 -0.60 -5.42 9.11
N ILE A 90 0.52 -6.05 8.77
CA ILE A 90 1.77 -5.34 8.44
C ILE A 90 1.55 -4.42 7.24
N ILE A 91 1.00 -4.94 6.13
CA ILE A 91 0.72 -4.16 4.91
C ILE A 91 -0.19 -2.97 5.25
N ARG A 92 -1.26 -3.16 6.00
CA ARG A 92 -2.17 -2.09 6.40
C ARG A 92 -1.47 -0.99 7.21
N ASN A 93 -0.67 -1.40 8.19
CA ASN A 93 0.04 -0.46 9.05
C ASN A 93 1.09 0.35 8.28
N GLU A 94 1.87 -0.30 7.41
CA GLU A 94 2.85 0.38 6.59
C GLU A 94 2.19 1.32 5.57
N TRP A 95 1.08 0.91 4.98
CA TRP A 95 0.31 1.75 4.06
C TRP A 95 -0.25 3.01 4.74
N GLU A 96 -0.71 2.88 5.98
CA GLU A 96 -1.13 4.02 6.79
C GLU A 96 0.01 4.98 7.10
N LYS A 97 1.21 4.47 7.43
CA LYS A 97 2.41 5.29 7.61
C LYS A 97 2.73 6.08 6.34
N VAL A 98 2.71 5.42 5.17
CA VAL A 98 2.93 6.09 3.88
C VAL A 98 1.89 7.18 3.64
N SER A 99 0.62 6.90 3.90
CA SER A 99 -0.47 7.88 3.74
C SER A 99 -0.27 9.08 4.66
N ALA A 100 -0.01 8.84 5.96
CA ALA A 100 0.23 9.90 6.94
C ALA A 100 1.47 10.74 6.59
N GLY A 101 2.58 10.09 6.28
CA GLY A 101 3.82 10.77 5.90
C GLY A 101 3.66 11.60 4.62
N THR A 102 2.87 11.12 3.67
CA THR A 102 2.57 11.85 2.43
C THR A 102 1.67 13.06 2.70
N ALA A 103 0.68 12.94 3.57
CA ALA A 103 -0.14 14.08 3.99
C ALA A 103 0.72 15.18 4.64
N VAL A 104 1.60 14.80 5.57
CA VAL A 104 2.51 15.75 6.23
C VAL A 104 3.47 16.39 5.22
N HIS A 105 3.99 15.62 4.27
CA HIS A 105 4.83 16.16 3.20
C HIS A 105 4.11 17.27 2.41
N TYR A 106 2.88 17.02 1.97
CA TYR A 106 2.12 18.02 1.21
C TYR A 106 1.72 19.23 2.04
N LEU A 107 1.43 19.06 3.35
CA LEU A 107 1.20 20.21 4.24
C LEU A 107 2.46 21.08 4.37
N ASN A 108 3.63 20.48 4.50
CA ASN A 108 4.89 21.21 4.53
C ASN A 108 5.18 21.92 3.19
N ALA A 109 4.91 21.26 2.06
CA ALA A 109 5.06 21.85 0.74
C ALA A 109 4.12 23.05 0.54
N ALA A 110 2.87 22.94 1.02
CA ALA A 110 1.92 24.07 0.99
C ALA A 110 2.41 25.26 1.81
N ASN A 111 3.00 25.00 2.99
CA ASN A 111 3.57 26.07 3.82
C ASN A 111 4.78 26.74 3.17
N GLN A 112 5.62 25.99 2.45
CA GLN A 112 6.75 26.54 1.69
C GLN A 112 6.29 27.39 0.49
N ALA A 113 5.17 27.02 -0.13
CA ALA A 113 4.57 27.70 -1.26
C ALA A 113 3.54 28.77 -0.85
N PHE A 114 3.65 29.35 0.35
CA PHE A 114 2.61 30.22 0.94
C PHE A 114 2.25 31.42 0.05
N ALA A 115 3.21 31.99 -0.69
CA ALA A 115 3.02 33.15 -1.58
C ALA A 115 2.51 32.78 -2.99
N ASP A 116 2.50 31.47 -3.35
CA ASP A 116 2.00 30.99 -4.64
C ASP A 116 0.67 30.26 -4.44
N ASP A 117 -0.42 30.95 -4.75
CA ASP A 117 -1.78 30.43 -4.57
C ASP A 117 -2.04 29.13 -5.35
N ALA A 118 -1.48 29.00 -6.56
CA ALA A 118 -1.72 27.83 -7.40
C ALA A 118 -1.02 26.59 -6.81
N ILE A 119 0.26 26.70 -6.47
CA ILE A 119 1.03 25.60 -5.88
C ILE A 119 0.48 25.27 -4.49
N ARG A 120 0.21 26.26 -3.65
CA ARG A 120 -0.35 26.06 -2.32
C ARG A 120 -1.68 25.31 -2.35
N ASN A 121 -2.62 25.73 -3.20
CA ASN A 121 -3.93 25.11 -3.29
C ASN A 121 -3.83 23.69 -3.85
N HIS A 122 -2.95 23.43 -4.82
CA HIS A 122 -2.68 22.10 -5.32
C HIS A 122 -2.16 21.17 -4.21
N THR A 123 -1.11 21.59 -3.51
CA THR A 123 -0.51 20.78 -2.44
C THR A 123 -1.46 20.55 -1.25
N LEU A 124 -2.32 21.55 -0.92
CA LEU A 124 -3.36 21.35 0.10
C LEU A 124 -4.42 20.34 -0.34
N SER A 125 -4.80 20.32 -1.61
CA SER A 125 -5.74 19.32 -2.14
C SER A 125 -5.18 17.91 -2.09
N GLU A 126 -3.89 17.74 -2.37
CA GLU A 126 -3.18 16.45 -2.20
C GLU A 126 -3.16 16.03 -0.73
N ALA A 127 -2.77 16.91 0.18
CA ALA A 127 -2.80 16.63 1.62
C ALA A 127 -4.19 16.21 2.10
N TRP A 128 -5.23 16.90 1.65
CA TRP A 128 -6.62 16.57 1.95
C TRP A 128 -7.00 15.18 1.50
N ALA A 129 -6.61 14.77 0.29
CA ALA A 129 -6.91 13.44 -0.24
C ALA A 129 -6.32 12.34 0.65
N PHE A 130 -5.06 12.47 1.06
CA PHE A 130 -4.40 11.51 1.96
C PHE A 130 -5.02 11.50 3.37
N ILE A 131 -5.36 12.66 3.93
CA ILE A 131 -6.05 12.74 5.23
C ILE A 131 -7.44 12.11 5.15
N HIS A 132 -8.15 12.31 4.03
CA HIS A 132 -9.51 11.79 3.87
C HIS A 132 -9.52 10.25 3.79
N ALA A 133 -8.46 9.62 3.30
CA ALA A 133 -8.31 8.17 3.26
C ALA A 133 -8.42 7.53 4.66
N PHE A 134 -7.96 8.18 5.72
CA PHE A 134 -8.10 7.69 7.09
C PHE A 134 -9.55 7.64 7.60
N LYS A 135 -10.43 8.51 7.12
CA LYS A 135 -11.83 8.55 7.57
C LYS A 135 -12.63 7.32 7.14
N GLN A 136 -12.19 6.62 6.12
CA GLN A 136 -12.88 5.43 5.63
C GLN A 136 -12.68 4.23 6.57
N LYS A 137 -11.53 4.12 7.24
CA LYS A 137 -11.26 3.05 8.20
C LYS A 137 -12.09 3.17 9.50
N ILE A 138 -12.30 4.39 9.98
CA ILE A 138 -13.07 4.64 11.22
C ILE A 138 -14.56 4.21 11.09
N LYS A 139 -15.08 4.09 9.88
CA LYS A 139 -16.45 3.63 9.61
C LYS A 139 -16.59 2.12 9.49
N GLN A 140 -15.48 1.38 9.45
CA GLN A 140 -15.45 -0.09 9.33
C GLN A 140 -15.12 -0.79 10.67
N CYS A 141 -14.82 -0.04 11.71
CA CYS A 141 -14.77 -0.47 13.11
C CYS A 141 -16.08 -0.11 13.81
#